data_e652c9dab35f61124f317b46e637ce3c
#
_entry.id   e652c9dab35f61124f317b46e637ce3c
#
_cell.length_a   1.000
_cell.length_b   1.000
_cell.length_c   1.000
_cell.angle_alpha   90.00
_cell.angle_beta   90.00
_cell.angle_gamma   90.00
#
_symmetry.space_group_name_H-M   'P 1'
#
loop_
_entity.id
_entity.type
_entity.pdbx_description
1 polymer ?
#
loop_
_entity_poly.entity_id
_entity_poly.type
_entity_poly.pdbx_seq_one_letter_code
_entity_poly.pdbx_strand_id
1 'polypeptide(L)'
;MKILVTGGAGFIGSNFIHYWLQTHPGDQIINFDLLTYAGNIKNLEDISSNPNYTFVKGDIADAEQVNSLMPGVDLIVNFAAETHVDRSIKDSADFIRTNVEGTRVLLEAAKNNGGIRFHHISTDEVFGSLGKEDESFNELTPYDPRSPYSAAKASSDHLVRAYYHTYGLSVTISNCSNNYGPYQYTEKMIPLFITNLLQGKKIPLYGTGENVRDWIHVDDHNRGVAMIIEQGKIGETYCLGGGNEKNNLSLTKFILGLMEQSEDMIEYIADRPGHDLRYAINFSKAKRELGWQPQVDFIAGLRATVEWYKNNQAWWQNIDEINK
;
A
#
# COMPACT_ATOMS: atom_id res chain seq x y z
N MET A 1 2.43 2.11 -23.20
CA MET A 1 3.69 2.16 -22.38
C MET A 1 4.08 0.76 -21.94
N LYS A 2 5.37 0.59 -21.59
CA LYS A 2 5.85 -0.60 -20.89
C LYS A 2 6.20 -0.22 -19.45
N ILE A 3 5.51 -0.81 -18.49
CA ILE A 3 5.57 -0.41 -17.09
C ILE A 3 6.18 -1.54 -16.25
N LEU A 4 7.19 -1.22 -15.46
CA LEU A 4 7.69 -2.10 -14.41
C LEU A 4 6.93 -1.80 -13.11
N VAL A 5 6.11 -2.72 -12.66
CA VAL A 5 5.41 -2.67 -11.37
C VAL A 5 6.15 -3.57 -10.39
N THR A 6 6.74 -3.00 -9.36
CA THR A 6 7.39 -3.78 -8.30
C THR A 6 6.42 -4.02 -7.14
N GLY A 7 6.50 -5.17 -6.50
CA GLY A 7 5.53 -5.54 -5.45
C GLY A 7 4.11 -5.80 -5.99
N GLY A 8 4.01 -6.12 -7.29
CA GLY A 8 2.72 -6.29 -7.96
C GLY A 8 1.97 -7.57 -7.59
N ALA A 9 2.59 -8.53 -6.90
CA ALA A 9 1.90 -9.69 -6.34
C ALA A 9 1.32 -9.41 -4.93
N GLY A 10 1.61 -8.25 -4.34
CA GLY A 10 1.04 -7.78 -3.08
C GLY A 10 -0.38 -7.22 -3.24
N PHE A 11 -0.99 -6.81 -2.13
CA PHE A 11 -2.36 -6.30 -2.06
C PHE A 11 -2.61 -5.11 -3.01
N ILE A 12 -1.92 -3.98 -2.79
CA ILE A 12 -2.19 -2.75 -3.55
C ILE A 12 -1.70 -2.90 -4.99
N GLY A 13 -0.51 -3.50 -5.18
CA GLY A 13 0.10 -3.68 -6.50
C GLY A 13 -0.72 -4.57 -7.43
N SER A 14 -1.33 -5.67 -6.92
CA SER A 14 -2.19 -6.54 -7.76
C SER A 14 -3.47 -5.83 -8.19
N ASN A 15 -4.12 -5.11 -7.28
CA ASN A 15 -5.29 -4.27 -7.62
C ASN A 15 -4.93 -3.17 -8.63
N PHE A 16 -3.71 -2.57 -8.51
CA PHE A 16 -3.23 -1.59 -9.48
C PHE A 16 -3.04 -2.21 -10.87
N ILE A 17 -2.45 -3.41 -10.95
CA ILE A 17 -2.24 -4.11 -12.22
C ILE A 17 -3.59 -4.42 -12.89
N HIS A 18 -4.58 -4.92 -12.15
CA HIS A 18 -5.93 -5.13 -12.67
C HIS A 18 -6.54 -3.84 -13.20
N TYR A 19 -6.52 -2.78 -12.38
CA TYR A 19 -7.04 -1.46 -12.77
C TYR A 19 -6.35 -0.93 -14.02
N TRP A 20 -5.01 -0.97 -14.08
CA TRP A 20 -4.25 -0.43 -15.21
C TRP A 20 -4.51 -1.17 -16.50
N LEU A 21 -4.47 -2.51 -16.50
CA LEU A 21 -4.73 -3.31 -17.70
C LEU A 21 -6.17 -3.17 -18.20
N GLN A 22 -7.12 -2.95 -17.31
CA GLN A 22 -8.52 -2.69 -17.67
C GLN A 22 -8.70 -1.31 -18.32
N THR A 23 -8.03 -0.28 -17.81
CA THR A 23 -8.17 1.10 -18.30
C THR A 23 -7.20 1.44 -19.44
N HIS A 24 -6.09 0.72 -19.56
CA HIS A 24 -5.02 0.90 -20.54
C HIS A 24 -4.66 -0.43 -21.25
N PRO A 25 -5.58 -1.02 -22.01
CA PRO A 25 -5.39 -2.39 -22.57
C PRO A 25 -4.27 -2.49 -23.61
N GLY A 26 -3.72 -1.36 -24.07
CA GLY A 26 -2.56 -1.32 -24.99
C GLY A 26 -1.21 -1.24 -24.29
N ASP A 27 -1.17 -1.10 -22.98
CA ASP A 27 0.07 -1.00 -22.22
C ASP A 27 0.55 -2.38 -21.76
N GLN A 28 1.87 -2.53 -21.60
CA GLN A 28 2.50 -3.76 -21.13
C GLN A 28 2.95 -3.59 -19.67
N ILE A 29 2.72 -4.63 -18.87
CA ILE A 29 3.17 -4.67 -17.47
C ILE A 29 4.16 -5.81 -17.25
N ILE A 30 5.32 -5.47 -16.69
CA ILE A 30 6.21 -6.41 -16.03
C ILE A 30 5.94 -6.30 -14.54
N ASN A 31 5.40 -7.35 -13.94
CA ASN A 31 5.25 -7.48 -12.49
C ASN A 31 6.51 -8.11 -11.90
N PHE A 32 7.28 -7.36 -11.15
CA PHE A 32 8.52 -7.80 -10.50
C PHE A 32 8.33 -7.91 -8.99
N ASP A 33 8.32 -9.12 -8.46
CA ASP A 33 8.00 -9.39 -7.07
C ASP A 33 8.86 -10.53 -6.51
N LEU A 34 9.33 -10.38 -5.28
CA LEU A 34 10.13 -11.39 -4.60
C LEU A 34 9.28 -12.56 -4.09
N LEU A 35 7.97 -12.37 -3.98
CA LEU A 35 7.03 -13.29 -3.35
C LEU A 35 7.43 -13.59 -1.90
N THR A 36 7.62 -12.53 -1.09
CA THR A 36 7.77 -12.65 0.36
C THR A 36 6.43 -13.05 0.98
N TYR A 37 6.32 -13.02 2.30
CA TYR A 37 5.14 -13.51 3.03
C TYR A 37 3.78 -12.91 2.58
N ALA A 38 3.76 -11.69 2.06
CA ALA A 38 2.55 -11.00 1.61
C ALA A 38 2.35 -11.00 0.08
N GLY A 39 3.34 -11.47 -0.68
CA GLY A 39 3.25 -11.62 -2.13
C GLY A 39 2.54 -12.91 -2.51
N ASN A 40 1.46 -12.82 -3.29
CA ASN A 40 0.69 -13.98 -3.74
C ASN A 40 0.38 -13.88 -5.22
N ILE A 41 1.02 -14.73 -6.04
CA ILE A 41 0.82 -14.73 -7.49
C ILE A 41 -0.63 -15.06 -7.89
N LYS A 42 -1.38 -15.75 -7.03
CA LYS A 42 -2.80 -16.04 -7.26
C LYS A 42 -3.69 -14.80 -7.31
N ASN A 43 -3.20 -13.66 -6.79
CA ASN A 43 -3.89 -12.38 -6.91
C ASN A 43 -4.08 -11.95 -8.38
N LEU A 44 -3.29 -12.50 -9.29
CA LEU A 44 -3.22 -12.15 -10.71
C LEU A 44 -3.42 -13.37 -11.62
N GLU A 45 -3.99 -14.46 -11.08
CA GLU A 45 -4.19 -15.72 -11.83
C GLU A 45 -5.12 -15.51 -13.03
N ASP A 46 -6.16 -14.72 -12.86
CA ASP A 46 -7.18 -14.39 -13.87
C ASP A 46 -6.61 -13.64 -15.09
N ILE A 47 -5.51 -12.90 -14.90
CA ILE A 47 -4.81 -12.18 -15.98
C ILE A 47 -3.50 -12.84 -16.41
N SER A 48 -3.17 -14.00 -15.87
CA SER A 48 -1.90 -14.70 -16.16
C SER A 48 -1.70 -15.04 -17.64
N SER A 49 -2.78 -15.20 -18.41
CA SER A 49 -2.75 -15.43 -19.86
C SER A 49 -2.83 -14.15 -20.70
N ASN A 50 -2.91 -12.96 -20.08
CA ASN A 50 -2.97 -11.70 -20.82
C ASN A 50 -1.60 -11.46 -21.51
N PRO A 51 -1.54 -11.26 -22.85
CA PRO A 51 -0.29 -11.06 -23.57
C PRO A 51 0.46 -9.78 -23.16
N ASN A 52 -0.21 -8.85 -22.50
CA ASN A 52 0.35 -7.61 -21.99
C ASN A 52 0.81 -7.70 -20.53
N TYR A 53 0.73 -8.87 -19.90
CA TYR A 53 1.19 -9.11 -18.54
C TYR A 53 2.32 -10.13 -18.51
N THR A 54 3.40 -9.81 -17.80
CA THR A 54 4.52 -10.72 -17.57
C THR A 54 4.90 -10.69 -16.08
N PHE A 55 4.99 -11.84 -15.46
CA PHE A 55 5.51 -11.98 -14.10
C PHE A 55 7.00 -12.36 -14.14
N VAL A 56 7.79 -11.69 -13.31
CA VAL A 56 9.20 -11.99 -13.06
C VAL A 56 9.43 -12.06 -11.56
N LYS A 57 9.87 -13.20 -11.04
CA LYS A 57 10.27 -13.33 -9.64
C LYS A 57 11.66 -12.76 -9.43
N GLY A 58 11.80 -11.83 -8.47
CA GLY A 58 13.12 -11.27 -8.13
C GLY A 58 13.05 -10.17 -7.09
N ASP A 59 14.22 -9.69 -6.71
CA ASP A 59 14.45 -8.78 -5.59
C ASP A 59 14.83 -7.38 -6.10
N ILE A 60 14.10 -6.36 -5.67
CA ILE A 60 14.40 -4.96 -6.02
C ILE A 60 15.76 -4.48 -5.50
N ALA A 61 16.32 -5.13 -4.49
CA ALA A 61 17.65 -4.84 -3.97
C ALA A 61 18.79 -5.53 -4.76
N ASP A 62 18.46 -6.37 -5.75
CA ASP A 62 19.42 -6.97 -6.67
C ASP A 62 19.57 -6.12 -7.94
N ALA A 63 20.67 -5.39 -8.02
CA ALA A 63 20.92 -4.46 -9.12
C ALA A 63 21.06 -5.15 -10.49
N GLU A 64 21.55 -6.38 -10.56
CA GLU A 64 21.70 -7.12 -11.81
C GLU A 64 20.32 -7.52 -12.36
N GLN A 65 19.47 -8.10 -11.50
CA GLN A 65 18.10 -8.45 -11.86
C GLN A 65 17.31 -7.21 -12.31
N VAL A 66 17.35 -6.13 -11.52
CA VAL A 66 16.65 -4.89 -11.85
C VAL A 66 17.11 -4.33 -13.19
N ASN A 67 18.44 -4.21 -13.44
CA ASN A 67 18.94 -3.67 -14.71
C ASN A 67 18.58 -4.54 -15.92
N SER A 68 18.44 -5.85 -15.75
CA SER A 68 18.03 -6.76 -16.84
C SER A 68 16.61 -6.48 -17.36
N LEU A 69 15.76 -5.87 -16.53
CA LEU A 69 14.36 -5.54 -16.86
C LEU A 69 14.19 -4.18 -17.53
N MET A 70 15.18 -3.30 -17.46
CA MET A 70 15.06 -1.90 -17.91
C MET A 70 14.85 -1.71 -19.43
N PRO A 71 15.32 -2.62 -20.33
CA PRO A 71 15.16 -2.38 -21.76
C PRO A 71 13.71 -2.14 -22.19
N GLY A 72 13.45 -0.93 -22.71
CA GLY A 72 12.15 -0.50 -23.21
C GLY A 72 11.11 -0.18 -22.12
N VAL A 73 11.49 -0.12 -20.86
CA VAL A 73 10.60 0.36 -19.78
C VAL A 73 10.47 1.88 -19.84
N ASP A 74 9.23 2.37 -19.83
CA ASP A 74 8.89 3.80 -19.85
C ASP A 74 8.66 4.36 -18.45
N LEU A 75 8.17 3.49 -17.53
CA LEU A 75 7.73 3.88 -16.18
C LEU A 75 8.02 2.76 -15.18
N ILE A 76 8.52 3.12 -14.01
CA ILE A 76 8.59 2.26 -12.82
C ILE A 76 7.55 2.74 -11.81
N VAL A 77 6.68 1.82 -11.33
CA VAL A 77 5.77 2.06 -10.22
C VAL A 77 6.16 1.17 -9.05
N ASN A 78 6.68 1.77 -8.00
CA ASN A 78 7.28 1.05 -6.88
C ASN A 78 6.29 0.84 -5.73
N PHE A 79 5.63 -0.34 -5.72
CA PHE A 79 4.83 -0.80 -4.58
C PHE A 79 5.61 -1.72 -3.65
N ALA A 80 6.76 -2.28 -4.08
CA ALA A 80 7.52 -3.22 -3.28
C ALA A 80 7.99 -2.59 -1.96
N ALA A 81 7.59 -3.18 -0.85
CA ALA A 81 7.96 -2.74 0.49
C ALA A 81 7.70 -3.85 1.52
N GLU A 82 8.53 -3.91 2.56
CA GLU A 82 8.16 -4.52 3.83
C GLU A 82 7.26 -3.56 4.61
N THR A 83 6.08 -4.02 5.11
CA THR A 83 5.01 -3.11 5.56
C THR A 83 4.43 -3.41 6.96
N HIS A 84 4.89 -4.44 7.65
CA HIS A 84 4.31 -4.82 8.94
C HIS A 84 5.05 -4.16 10.10
N VAL A 85 4.43 -3.15 10.72
CA VAL A 85 5.05 -2.35 11.80
C VAL A 85 5.59 -3.23 12.93
N ASP A 86 4.80 -4.20 13.45
CA ASP A 86 5.24 -5.05 14.57
C ASP A 86 6.46 -5.93 14.21
N ARG A 87 6.59 -6.34 12.94
CA ARG A 87 7.80 -7.03 12.46
C ARG A 87 8.99 -6.07 12.43
N SER A 88 8.78 -4.82 11.99
CA SER A 88 9.86 -3.81 11.97
C SER A 88 10.40 -3.45 13.36
N ILE A 89 9.55 -3.54 14.39
CA ILE A 89 9.95 -3.33 15.80
C ILE A 89 10.80 -4.50 16.31
N LYS A 90 10.53 -5.72 15.84
CA LYS A 90 11.31 -6.92 16.21
C LYS A 90 12.64 -7.00 15.47
N ASP A 91 12.63 -6.74 14.17
CA ASP A 91 13.81 -6.70 13.32
C ASP A 91 13.58 -5.74 12.16
N SER A 92 14.42 -4.74 12.03
CA SER A 92 14.33 -3.71 10.98
C SER A 92 15.18 -3.98 9.74
N ALA A 93 16.00 -5.03 9.73
CA ALA A 93 17.00 -5.26 8.68
C ALA A 93 16.36 -5.38 7.28
N ASP A 94 15.31 -6.19 7.15
CA ASP A 94 14.60 -6.39 5.89
C ASP A 94 13.90 -5.10 5.42
N PHE A 95 13.43 -4.28 6.37
CA PHE A 95 12.81 -2.98 6.05
C PHE A 95 13.81 -1.99 5.45
N ILE A 96 15.01 -1.91 6.00
CA ILE A 96 16.08 -1.08 5.44
C ILE A 96 16.53 -1.63 4.09
N ARG A 97 16.73 -2.93 3.98
CA ARG A 97 17.16 -3.58 2.74
C ARG A 97 16.14 -3.37 1.62
N THR A 98 14.88 -3.66 1.87
CA THR A 98 13.83 -3.56 0.83
C THR A 98 13.44 -2.11 0.59
N ASN A 99 13.02 -1.38 1.62
CA ASN A 99 12.42 -0.06 1.42
C ASN A 99 13.47 1.01 1.07
N VAL A 100 14.67 0.96 1.63
CA VAL A 100 15.70 1.97 1.37
C VAL A 100 16.63 1.53 0.24
N GLU A 101 17.33 0.41 0.41
CA GLU A 101 18.31 -0.04 -0.59
C GLU A 101 17.63 -0.48 -1.88
N GLY A 102 16.52 -1.22 -1.81
CA GLY A 102 15.75 -1.59 -3.00
C GLY A 102 15.27 -0.37 -3.79
N THR A 103 14.74 0.67 -3.10
CA THR A 103 14.36 1.92 -3.76
C THR A 103 15.57 2.61 -4.39
N ARG A 104 16.74 2.65 -3.73
CA ARG A 104 17.98 3.20 -4.29
C ARG A 104 18.40 2.47 -5.57
N VAL A 105 18.34 1.13 -5.58
CA VAL A 105 18.69 0.31 -6.75
C VAL A 105 17.78 0.63 -7.93
N LEU A 106 16.46 0.72 -7.70
CA LEU A 106 15.49 1.09 -8.74
C LEU A 106 15.74 2.50 -9.30
N LEU A 107 16.03 3.47 -8.43
CA LEU A 107 16.35 4.85 -8.83
C LEU A 107 17.64 4.93 -9.66
N GLU A 108 18.69 4.19 -9.26
CA GLU A 108 19.94 4.10 -10.05
C GLU A 108 19.67 3.47 -11.42
N ALA A 109 18.88 2.39 -11.46
CA ALA A 109 18.52 1.76 -12.72
C ALA A 109 17.72 2.73 -13.63
N ALA A 110 16.74 3.44 -13.08
CA ALA A 110 15.96 4.43 -13.82
C ALA A 110 16.84 5.53 -14.40
N LYS A 111 17.75 6.10 -13.58
CA LYS A 111 18.69 7.13 -13.99
C LYS A 111 19.63 6.65 -15.10
N ASN A 112 20.21 5.46 -14.96
CA ASN A 112 21.25 4.93 -15.86
C ASN A 112 20.68 4.40 -17.19
N ASN A 113 19.36 4.19 -17.27
CA ASN A 113 18.67 3.70 -18.47
C ASN A 113 17.82 4.80 -19.15
N GLY A 114 18.35 6.02 -19.25
CA GLY A 114 17.73 7.09 -20.01
C GLY A 114 16.78 7.98 -19.23
N GLY A 115 16.78 7.89 -17.90
CA GLY A 115 15.91 8.72 -17.06
C GLY A 115 14.46 8.23 -17.05
N ILE A 116 14.26 6.93 -16.92
CA ILE A 116 12.93 6.28 -16.84
C ILE A 116 12.10 6.96 -15.75
N ARG A 117 10.85 7.31 -16.06
CA ARG A 117 9.94 7.92 -15.08
C ARG A 117 9.70 6.99 -13.90
N PHE A 118 9.62 7.56 -12.68
CA PHE A 118 9.50 6.81 -11.43
C PHE A 118 8.34 7.32 -10.58
N HIS A 119 7.41 6.45 -10.22
CA HIS A 119 6.38 6.75 -9.23
C HIS A 119 6.58 5.90 -7.97
N HIS A 120 6.66 6.57 -6.82
CA HIS A 120 6.87 5.91 -5.52
C HIS A 120 5.61 5.92 -4.67
N ILE A 121 5.23 4.73 -4.20
CA ILE A 121 4.11 4.59 -3.26
C ILE A 121 4.65 4.68 -1.83
N SER A 122 4.15 5.63 -1.07
CA SER A 122 4.49 5.86 0.33
C SER A 122 3.24 5.82 1.23
N THR A 123 3.37 6.24 2.47
CA THR A 123 2.37 6.11 3.52
C THR A 123 2.25 7.42 4.32
N ASP A 124 1.12 7.63 4.96
CA ASP A 124 0.91 8.70 5.93
C ASP A 124 1.71 8.52 7.24
N GLU A 125 2.16 7.31 7.53
CA GLU A 125 2.97 7.02 8.71
C GLU A 125 4.31 7.75 8.73
N VAL A 126 4.78 8.28 7.59
CA VAL A 126 6.00 9.10 7.52
C VAL A 126 5.85 10.47 8.21
N PHE A 127 4.62 10.96 8.36
CA PHE A 127 4.33 12.25 8.99
C PHE A 127 4.29 12.20 10.53
N GLY A 128 4.25 11.01 11.13
CA GLY A 128 4.17 10.83 12.58
C GLY A 128 2.74 10.67 13.08
N SER A 129 2.41 11.22 14.25
CA SER A 129 1.11 11.06 14.90
C SER A 129 0.44 12.39 15.16
N LEU A 130 -0.85 12.48 14.87
CA LEU A 130 -1.69 13.63 15.18
C LEU A 130 -2.30 13.51 16.58
N GLY A 131 -2.50 14.65 17.25
CA GLY A 131 -3.42 14.78 18.36
C GLY A 131 -4.88 14.75 17.90
N LYS A 132 -5.81 14.75 18.83
CA LYS A 132 -7.26 14.63 18.51
C LYS A 132 -7.78 15.80 17.68
N GLU A 133 -7.27 17.01 17.91
CA GLU A 133 -7.74 18.27 17.30
C GLU A 133 -6.77 18.81 16.23
N ASP A 134 -5.66 18.09 15.94
CA ASP A 134 -4.68 18.56 14.97
C ASP A 134 -5.26 18.52 13.56
N GLU A 135 -4.79 19.42 12.70
CA GLU A 135 -5.12 19.37 11.27
C GLU A 135 -4.54 18.12 10.61
N SER A 136 -5.26 17.58 9.61
CA SER A 136 -4.81 16.42 8.85
C SER A 136 -3.50 16.70 8.13
N PHE A 137 -2.65 15.68 8.01
CA PHE A 137 -1.40 15.73 7.24
C PHE A 137 -1.63 16.17 5.79
N ASN A 138 -0.70 16.92 5.27
CA ASN A 138 -0.66 17.31 3.87
C ASN A 138 0.80 17.26 3.36
N GLU A 139 1.00 17.59 2.10
CA GLU A 139 2.30 17.52 1.43
C GLU A 139 3.37 18.45 2.01
N LEU A 140 2.99 19.43 2.83
CA LEU A 140 3.89 20.37 3.52
C LEU A 140 4.19 19.95 4.97
N THR A 141 3.51 18.94 5.49
CA THR A 141 3.74 18.44 6.85
C THR A 141 5.16 17.86 6.95
N PRO A 142 5.98 18.31 7.92
CA PRO A 142 7.29 17.71 8.16
C PRO A 142 7.18 16.21 8.51
N TYR A 143 8.16 15.44 8.09
CA TYR A 143 8.25 14.01 8.46
C TYR A 143 8.71 13.84 9.90
N ASP A 144 7.99 13.01 10.67
CA ASP A 144 8.29 12.62 12.06
C ASP A 144 7.99 11.13 12.28
N PRO A 145 8.66 10.21 11.51
CA PRO A 145 8.34 8.79 11.57
C PRO A 145 8.66 8.18 12.93
N ARG A 146 7.73 7.37 13.49
CA ARG A 146 7.80 6.85 14.85
C ARG A 146 7.98 5.33 14.94
N SER A 147 8.20 4.65 13.82
CA SER A 147 8.52 3.23 13.77
C SER A 147 9.68 2.98 12.80
N PRO A 148 10.41 1.84 12.92
CA PRO A 148 11.43 1.49 11.94
C PRO A 148 10.87 1.38 10.51
N TYR A 149 9.64 0.87 10.33
CA TYR A 149 8.95 0.86 9.05
C TYR A 149 8.75 2.27 8.49
N SER A 150 8.12 3.16 9.26
CA SER A 150 7.86 4.53 8.80
C SER A 150 9.14 5.31 8.56
N ALA A 151 10.20 5.08 9.36
CA ALA A 151 11.52 5.66 9.14
C ALA A 151 12.18 5.17 7.82
N ALA A 152 12.05 3.88 7.50
CA ALA A 152 12.52 3.33 6.24
C ALA A 152 11.75 3.92 5.04
N LYS A 153 10.41 4.08 5.14
CA LYS A 153 9.60 4.73 4.12
C LYS A 153 9.93 6.21 3.95
N ALA A 154 10.10 6.96 5.04
CA ALA A 154 10.55 8.35 4.98
C ALA A 154 11.93 8.48 4.32
N SER A 155 12.85 7.55 4.60
CA SER A 155 14.17 7.50 3.97
C SER A 155 14.07 7.28 2.46
N SER A 156 13.20 6.38 2.00
CA SER A 156 12.98 6.16 0.56
C SER A 156 12.36 7.38 -0.12
N ASP A 157 11.40 8.06 0.51
CA ASP A 157 10.82 9.30 -0.01
C ASP A 157 11.89 10.39 -0.18
N HIS A 158 12.80 10.53 0.79
CA HIS A 158 13.92 11.46 0.69
C HIS A 158 14.89 11.08 -0.43
N LEU A 159 15.18 9.80 -0.65
CA LEU A 159 15.98 9.36 -1.79
C LEU A 159 15.32 9.73 -3.12
N VAL A 160 14.03 9.46 -3.29
CA VAL A 160 13.27 9.81 -4.50
C VAL A 160 13.36 11.31 -4.78
N ARG A 161 13.14 12.16 -3.78
CA ARG A 161 13.28 13.62 -3.92
C ARG A 161 14.71 14.05 -4.24
N ALA A 162 15.71 13.41 -3.62
CA ALA A 162 17.12 13.70 -3.89
C ALA A 162 17.50 13.38 -5.33
N TYR A 163 16.99 12.28 -5.91
CA TYR A 163 17.23 11.95 -7.32
C TYR A 163 16.60 12.95 -8.29
N TYR A 164 15.42 13.48 -7.97
CA TYR A 164 14.84 14.58 -8.72
C TYR A 164 15.73 15.83 -8.69
N HIS A 165 16.11 16.30 -7.49
CA HIS A 165 16.88 17.53 -7.33
C HIS A 165 18.32 17.43 -7.86
N THR A 166 18.96 16.26 -7.67
CA THR A 166 20.38 16.09 -8.02
C THR A 166 20.58 15.69 -9.47
N TYR A 167 19.71 14.82 -10.00
CA TYR A 167 19.91 14.21 -11.31
C TYR A 167 18.81 14.57 -12.32
N GLY A 168 17.78 15.33 -11.92
CA GLY A 168 16.65 15.67 -12.78
C GLY A 168 15.76 14.48 -13.15
N LEU A 169 15.81 13.38 -12.36
CA LEU A 169 14.97 12.20 -12.65
C LEU A 169 13.49 12.55 -12.52
N SER A 170 12.69 12.15 -13.51
CA SER A 170 11.25 12.40 -13.51
C SER A 170 10.54 11.54 -12.49
N VAL A 171 10.29 12.10 -11.29
CA VAL A 171 9.67 11.35 -10.18
C VAL A 171 8.34 11.95 -9.74
N THR A 172 7.48 11.12 -9.15
CA THR A 172 6.32 11.53 -8.35
C THR A 172 6.20 10.61 -7.14
N ILE A 173 5.61 11.11 -6.04
CA ILE A 173 5.37 10.34 -4.81
C ILE A 173 3.88 10.43 -4.46
N SER A 174 3.30 9.34 -3.95
CA SER A 174 2.00 9.37 -3.28
C SER A 174 2.12 8.88 -1.84
N ASN A 175 1.58 9.66 -0.88
CA ASN A 175 1.39 9.22 0.49
C ASN A 175 -0.09 8.86 0.68
N CYS A 176 -0.38 7.60 1.01
CA CYS A 176 -1.76 7.15 1.18
C CYS A 176 -2.12 6.87 2.63
N SER A 177 -3.41 7.00 2.95
CA SER A 177 -3.98 6.52 4.21
C SER A 177 -4.16 5.00 4.23
N ASN A 178 -4.71 4.44 5.32
CA ASN A 178 -4.86 2.99 5.47
C ASN A 178 -5.76 2.39 4.38
N ASN A 179 -5.17 1.57 3.52
CA ASN A 179 -5.90 0.88 2.46
C ASN A 179 -6.68 -0.33 2.99
N TYR A 180 -7.86 -0.58 2.41
CA TYR A 180 -8.63 -1.81 2.64
C TYR A 180 -9.27 -2.28 1.32
N GLY A 181 -9.60 -3.58 1.23
CA GLY A 181 -10.21 -4.15 0.03
C GLY A 181 -9.81 -5.60 -0.23
N PRO A 182 -10.13 -6.13 -1.43
CA PRO A 182 -9.75 -7.46 -1.88
C PRO A 182 -8.24 -7.70 -1.89
N TYR A 183 -7.81 -8.95 -1.66
CA TYR A 183 -6.40 -9.38 -1.67
C TYR A 183 -5.51 -8.83 -0.56
N GLN A 184 -6.05 -8.10 0.44
CA GLN A 184 -5.25 -7.64 1.57
C GLN A 184 -4.85 -8.82 2.47
N TYR A 185 -3.55 -8.92 2.79
CA TYR A 185 -3.01 -10.03 3.59
C TYR A 185 -3.63 -10.09 4.99
N THR A 186 -3.90 -11.32 5.46
CA THR A 186 -4.72 -11.59 6.64
C THR A 186 -4.14 -11.15 7.99
N GLU A 187 -2.90 -10.66 8.03
CA GLU A 187 -2.31 -10.07 9.25
C GLU A 187 -2.78 -8.63 9.53
N LYS A 188 -3.34 -7.95 8.52
CA LYS A 188 -3.83 -6.57 8.66
C LYS A 188 -5.21 -6.54 9.31
N MET A 189 -5.52 -5.47 10.06
CA MET A 189 -6.66 -5.38 10.95
C MET A 189 -7.99 -5.83 10.33
N ILE A 190 -8.41 -5.26 9.20
CA ILE A 190 -9.70 -5.59 8.58
C ILE A 190 -9.76 -7.06 8.15
N PRO A 191 -8.83 -7.59 7.32
CA PRO A 191 -8.88 -8.99 6.94
C PRO A 191 -8.66 -9.95 8.12
N LEU A 192 -7.80 -9.61 9.09
CA LEU A 192 -7.62 -10.41 10.31
C LEU A 192 -8.93 -10.60 11.06
N PHE A 193 -9.68 -9.51 11.26
CA PHE A 193 -10.94 -9.56 11.97
C PHE A 193 -11.98 -10.39 11.20
N ILE A 194 -12.10 -10.16 9.89
CA ILE A 194 -13.03 -10.91 9.05
C ILE A 194 -12.70 -12.42 9.08
N THR A 195 -11.45 -12.79 8.85
CA THR A 195 -11.03 -14.19 8.78
C THR A 195 -11.11 -14.90 10.12
N ASN A 196 -10.80 -14.23 11.24
CA ASN A 196 -11.00 -14.76 12.58
C ASN A 196 -12.48 -15.04 12.84
N LEU A 197 -13.37 -14.10 12.55
CA LEU A 197 -14.80 -14.29 12.75
C LEU A 197 -15.37 -15.41 11.88
N LEU A 198 -14.91 -15.55 10.63
CA LEU A 198 -15.28 -16.69 9.77
C LEU A 198 -14.84 -18.05 10.32
N GLN A 199 -13.78 -18.06 11.15
CA GLN A 199 -13.27 -19.25 11.83
C GLN A 199 -13.85 -19.44 13.24
N GLY A 200 -14.78 -18.57 13.68
CA GLY A 200 -15.32 -18.58 15.04
C GLY A 200 -14.32 -18.16 16.12
N LYS A 201 -13.23 -17.48 15.75
CA LYS A 201 -12.20 -16.98 16.65
C LYS A 201 -12.50 -15.55 17.09
N LYS A 202 -12.04 -15.19 18.30
CA LYS A 202 -12.07 -13.81 18.78
C LYS A 202 -11.16 -12.90 17.95
N ILE A 203 -11.49 -11.63 17.91
CA ILE A 203 -10.73 -10.58 17.21
C ILE A 203 -9.91 -9.77 18.21
N PRO A 204 -8.59 -9.66 18.02
CA PRO A 204 -7.72 -8.94 18.94
C PRO A 204 -7.85 -7.41 18.72
N LEU A 205 -8.21 -6.67 19.77
CA LEU A 205 -8.25 -5.21 19.75
C LEU A 205 -7.18 -4.66 20.68
N TYR A 206 -6.23 -3.89 20.14
CA TYR A 206 -5.16 -3.26 20.90
C TYR A 206 -5.69 -2.18 21.86
N GLY A 207 -5.25 -2.22 23.12
CA GLY A 207 -5.60 -1.25 24.15
C GLY A 207 -7.11 -1.06 24.30
N THR A 208 -7.59 0.17 24.22
CA THR A 208 -9.01 0.53 24.27
C THR A 208 -9.65 0.63 22.87
N GLY A 209 -8.87 0.55 21.80
CA GLY A 209 -9.32 0.76 20.44
C GLY A 209 -9.60 2.22 20.07
N GLU A 210 -9.08 3.19 20.84
CA GLU A 210 -9.29 4.62 20.56
C GLU A 210 -8.41 5.19 19.45
N ASN A 211 -7.38 4.46 19.00
CA ASN A 211 -6.53 4.89 17.89
C ASN A 211 -7.36 5.11 16.64
N VAL A 212 -7.17 6.24 15.98
CA VAL A 212 -7.93 6.66 14.80
C VAL A 212 -7.10 6.44 13.54
N ARG A 213 -7.75 5.92 12.50
CA ARG A 213 -7.16 5.73 11.16
C ARG A 213 -8.10 6.31 10.12
N ASP A 214 -7.52 6.91 9.09
CA ASP A 214 -8.24 7.26 7.86
C ASP A 214 -8.20 6.07 6.91
N TRP A 215 -9.35 5.69 6.36
CA TRP A 215 -9.50 4.48 5.55
C TRP A 215 -9.85 4.80 4.10
N ILE A 216 -9.04 4.31 3.17
CA ILE A 216 -9.24 4.44 1.73
C ILE A 216 -9.46 3.07 1.08
N HIS A 217 -10.48 2.95 0.22
CA HIS A 217 -10.64 1.73 -0.57
C HIS A 217 -9.51 1.63 -1.61
N VAL A 218 -9.00 0.42 -1.81
CA VAL A 218 -7.86 0.18 -2.71
C VAL A 218 -8.11 0.64 -4.15
N ASP A 219 -9.36 0.58 -4.63
CA ASP A 219 -9.72 1.07 -5.97
C ASP A 219 -9.57 2.59 -6.08
N ASP A 220 -9.97 3.34 -5.04
CA ASP A 220 -9.79 4.79 -5.00
C ASP A 220 -8.30 5.16 -4.94
N HIS A 221 -7.51 4.42 -4.14
CA HIS A 221 -6.06 4.62 -4.10
C HIS A 221 -5.44 4.39 -5.48
N ASN A 222 -5.73 3.25 -6.12
CA ASN A 222 -5.15 2.90 -7.42
C ASN A 222 -5.57 3.86 -8.54
N ARG A 223 -6.82 4.35 -8.51
CA ARG A 223 -7.28 5.42 -9.39
C ARG A 223 -6.49 6.71 -9.15
N GLY A 224 -6.21 7.06 -7.90
CA GLY A 224 -5.37 8.21 -7.56
C GLY A 224 -3.94 8.06 -8.07
N VAL A 225 -3.33 6.89 -7.89
CA VAL A 225 -1.99 6.58 -8.43
C VAL A 225 -1.97 6.70 -9.96
N ALA A 226 -2.97 6.17 -10.66
CA ALA A 226 -3.08 6.29 -12.11
C ALA A 226 -3.17 7.75 -12.55
N MET A 227 -4.02 8.56 -11.89
CA MET A 227 -4.13 9.99 -12.21
C MET A 227 -2.84 10.76 -11.94
N ILE A 228 -2.08 10.40 -10.90
CA ILE A 228 -0.75 11.01 -10.66
C ILE A 228 0.23 10.60 -11.78
N ILE A 229 0.21 9.36 -12.21
CA ILE A 229 1.04 8.90 -13.34
C ILE A 229 0.69 9.67 -14.63
N GLU A 230 -0.58 9.88 -14.92
CA GLU A 230 -1.04 10.52 -16.14
C GLU A 230 -0.86 12.04 -16.12
N GLN A 231 -1.15 12.70 -15.00
CA GLN A 231 -1.36 14.14 -14.94
C GLN A 231 -0.53 14.84 -13.84
N GLY A 232 0.07 14.07 -12.92
CA GLY A 232 0.81 14.61 -11.79
C GLY A 232 2.07 15.39 -12.24
N LYS A 233 2.34 16.48 -11.57
CA LYS A 233 3.53 17.30 -11.83
C LYS A 233 4.79 16.57 -11.36
N ILE A 234 5.78 16.52 -12.23
CA ILE A 234 7.08 15.92 -11.92
C ILE A 234 7.75 16.66 -10.75
N GLY A 235 8.32 15.87 -9.83
CA GLY A 235 8.95 16.37 -8.60
C GLY A 235 7.96 16.52 -7.43
N GLU A 236 6.65 16.38 -7.66
CA GLU A 236 5.62 16.63 -6.65
C GLU A 236 5.21 15.36 -5.90
N THR A 237 4.76 15.60 -4.67
CA THR A 237 4.10 14.61 -3.82
C THR A 237 2.60 14.88 -3.79
N TYR A 238 1.79 13.83 -3.73
CA TYR A 238 0.33 13.90 -3.59
C TYR A 238 -0.14 13.03 -2.43
N CYS A 239 -0.97 13.59 -1.57
CA CYS A 239 -1.63 12.86 -0.50
C CYS A 239 -2.97 12.27 -0.98
N LEU A 240 -3.17 10.96 -0.76
CA LEU A 240 -4.36 10.21 -1.15
C LEU A 240 -5.06 9.66 0.11
N GLY A 241 -5.95 10.47 0.69
CA GLY A 241 -6.72 10.13 1.89
C GLY A 241 -8.13 9.65 1.57
N GLY A 242 -8.69 8.81 2.43
CA GLY A 242 -10.06 8.33 2.28
C GLY A 242 -11.12 9.30 2.79
N GLY A 243 -10.74 10.23 3.67
CA GLY A 243 -11.68 11.11 4.36
C GLY A 243 -12.63 10.35 5.31
N ASN A 244 -12.23 9.17 5.74
CA ASN A 244 -13.03 8.25 6.55
C ASN A 244 -12.32 7.88 7.84
N GLU A 245 -12.13 8.87 8.71
CA GLU A 245 -11.55 8.64 10.03
C GLU A 245 -12.48 7.77 10.90
N LYS A 246 -11.93 6.67 11.41
CA LYS A 246 -12.61 5.79 12.36
C LYS A 246 -11.63 5.37 13.46
N ASN A 247 -12.09 5.38 14.72
CA ASN A 247 -11.33 4.68 15.74
C ASN A 247 -11.48 3.16 15.57
N ASN A 248 -10.48 2.44 16.04
CA ASN A 248 -10.41 1.00 15.86
C ASN A 248 -11.61 0.27 16.48
N LEU A 249 -12.12 0.73 17.63
CA LEU A 249 -13.31 0.15 18.28
C LEU A 249 -14.57 0.31 17.41
N SER A 250 -14.79 1.52 16.86
CA SER A 250 -15.94 1.77 15.97
C SER A 250 -15.86 0.90 14.72
N LEU A 251 -14.68 0.80 14.10
CA LEU A 251 -14.47 -0.08 12.94
C LEU A 251 -14.73 -1.55 13.30
N THR A 252 -14.25 -1.99 14.46
CA THR A 252 -14.49 -3.34 14.98
C THR A 252 -16.00 -3.63 15.08
N LYS A 253 -16.76 -2.70 15.68
CA LYS A 253 -18.23 -2.83 15.80
C LYS A 253 -18.93 -2.85 14.44
N PHE A 254 -18.47 -2.07 13.47
CA PHE A 254 -18.99 -2.14 12.09
C PHE A 254 -18.76 -3.54 11.47
N ILE A 255 -17.55 -4.11 11.60
CA ILE A 255 -17.25 -5.45 11.08
C ILE A 255 -18.11 -6.50 11.76
N LEU A 256 -18.24 -6.47 13.11
CA LEU A 256 -19.11 -7.37 13.86
C LEU A 256 -20.55 -7.30 13.38
N GLY A 257 -21.08 -6.09 13.21
CA GLY A 257 -22.44 -5.89 12.71
C GLY A 257 -22.65 -6.44 11.29
N LEU A 258 -21.69 -6.25 10.37
CA LEU A 258 -21.74 -6.81 9.01
C LEU A 258 -21.66 -8.33 8.99
N MET A 259 -21.07 -8.93 10.01
CA MET A 259 -20.91 -10.38 10.15
C MET A 259 -21.90 -11.03 11.11
N GLU A 260 -22.87 -10.24 11.62
CA GLU A 260 -23.92 -10.69 12.57
C GLU A 260 -23.33 -11.34 13.83
N GLN A 261 -22.22 -10.77 14.33
CA GLN A 261 -21.52 -11.21 15.52
C GLN A 261 -21.71 -10.23 16.68
N SER A 262 -21.64 -10.74 17.93
CA SER A 262 -21.74 -9.94 19.15
C SER A 262 -20.38 -9.34 19.56
N GLU A 263 -20.41 -8.30 20.43
CA GLU A 263 -19.20 -7.69 20.98
C GLU A 263 -18.39 -8.65 21.90
N ASP A 264 -18.96 -9.78 22.33
CA ASP A 264 -18.23 -10.82 23.08
C ASP A 264 -17.09 -11.46 22.27
N MET A 265 -17.11 -11.28 20.95
CA MET A 265 -16.03 -11.71 20.07
C MET A 265 -14.80 -10.80 20.14
N ILE A 266 -14.87 -9.64 20.82
CA ILE A 266 -13.69 -8.78 21.02
C ILE A 266 -12.83 -9.36 22.14
N GLU A 267 -11.53 -9.47 21.88
CA GLU A 267 -10.50 -9.75 22.88
C GLU A 267 -9.57 -8.54 22.99
N TYR A 268 -9.66 -7.80 24.10
CA TYR A 268 -8.77 -6.69 24.36
C TYR A 268 -7.38 -7.19 24.72
N ILE A 269 -6.37 -6.77 23.96
CA ILE A 269 -4.97 -7.15 24.16
C ILE A 269 -4.10 -5.94 24.52
N ALA A 270 -2.90 -6.20 25.05
CA ALA A 270 -1.95 -5.13 25.39
C ALA A 270 -1.63 -4.27 24.18
N ASP A 271 -1.58 -2.95 24.39
CA ASP A 271 -1.24 -2.03 23.31
C ASP A 271 0.23 -2.17 22.90
N ARG A 272 0.54 -1.85 21.64
CA ARG A 272 1.90 -1.94 21.13
C ARG A 272 2.72 -0.69 21.54
N PRO A 273 4.05 -0.83 21.74
CA PRO A 273 4.91 0.33 21.97
C PRO A 273 4.87 1.31 20.79
N GLY A 274 4.79 2.62 21.10
CA GLY A 274 4.80 3.66 20.08
C GLY A 274 3.57 3.67 19.17
N HIS A 275 2.42 3.21 19.67
CA HIS A 275 1.19 3.18 18.89
C HIS A 275 0.65 4.59 18.66
N ASP A 276 0.76 5.10 17.46
CA ASP A 276 0.29 6.44 17.09
C ASP A 276 -1.20 6.60 17.31
N LEU A 277 -1.57 7.77 17.86
CA LEU A 277 -2.95 8.04 18.26
C LEU A 277 -3.88 8.22 17.05
N ARG A 278 -3.49 9.06 16.09
CA ARG A 278 -4.36 9.41 14.95
C ARG A 278 -3.55 9.63 13.68
N TYR A 279 -4.06 9.07 12.58
CA TYR A 279 -3.66 9.40 11.22
C TYR A 279 -4.86 9.94 10.45
N ALA A 280 -4.64 11.03 9.72
CA ALA A 280 -5.62 11.60 8.81
C ALA A 280 -4.89 12.37 7.69
N ILE A 281 -5.35 12.23 6.46
CA ILE A 281 -4.75 12.86 5.29
C ILE A 281 -5.70 13.89 4.66
N ASN A 282 -5.16 15.06 4.35
CA ASN A 282 -5.82 16.07 3.54
C ASN A 282 -5.44 15.87 2.07
N PHE A 283 -6.39 15.46 1.24
CA PHE A 283 -6.21 15.23 -0.19
C PHE A 283 -6.59 16.45 -1.07
N SER A 284 -6.67 17.65 -0.51
CA SER A 284 -7.10 18.86 -1.23
C SER A 284 -6.23 19.19 -2.44
N LYS A 285 -4.93 18.88 -2.41
CA LYS A 285 -4.03 19.06 -3.56
C LYS A 285 -4.39 18.11 -4.70
N ALA A 286 -4.55 16.82 -4.42
CA ALA A 286 -4.98 15.85 -5.42
C ALA A 286 -6.33 16.22 -6.04
N LYS A 287 -7.28 16.71 -5.23
CA LYS A 287 -8.57 17.19 -5.70
C LYS A 287 -8.43 18.42 -6.61
N ARG A 288 -7.65 19.40 -6.18
CA ARG A 288 -7.48 20.66 -6.94
C ARG A 288 -6.71 20.47 -8.24
N GLU A 289 -5.65 19.66 -8.24
CA GLU A 289 -4.71 19.56 -9.36
C GLU A 289 -5.04 18.43 -10.33
N LEU A 290 -5.63 17.35 -9.84
CA LEU A 290 -5.95 16.14 -10.61
C LEU A 290 -7.46 15.90 -10.74
N GLY A 291 -8.31 16.61 -9.99
CA GLY A 291 -9.74 16.29 -9.89
C GLY A 291 -10.03 15.00 -9.10
N TRP A 292 -9.03 14.45 -8.43
CA TRP A 292 -9.17 13.20 -7.68
C TRP A 292 -9.83 13.42 -6.31
N GLN A 293 -10.76 12.56 -5.96
CA GLN A 293 -11.30 12.40 -4.60
C GLN A 293 -11.81 10.96 -4.43
N PRO A 294 -11.86 10.41 -3.20
CA PRO A 294 -12.42 9.08 -2.98
C PRO A 294 -13.88 9.02 -3.47
N GLN A 295 -14.28 7.90 -4.05
CA GLN A 295 -15.63 7.68 -4.62
C GLN A 295 -16.33 6.51 -3.96
N VAL A 296 -15.61 5.57 -3.38
CA VAL A 296 -16.19 4.40 -2.71
C VAL A 296 -16.73 4.82 -1.35
N ASP A 297 -18.03 4.68 -1.14
CA ASP A 297 -18.62 4.83 0.20
C ASP A 297 -18.00 3.81 1.16
N PHE A 298 -17.59 4.28 2.33
CA PHE A 298 -16.84 3.44 3.28
C PHE A 298 -17.63 2.19 3.71
N ILE A 299 -18.92 2.34 4.01
CA ILE A 299 -19.75 1.22 4.48
C ILE A 299 -20.00 0.22 3.34
N ALA A 300 -20.26 0.73 2.14
CA ALA A 300 -20.44 -0.10 0.95
C ALA A 300 -19.14 -0.87 0.61
N GLY A 301 -17.99 -0.19 0.62
CA GLY A 301 -16.69 -0.80 0.38
C GLY A 301 -16.31 -1.83 1.44
N LEU A 302 -16.58 -1.54 2.73
CA LEU A 302 -16.32 -2.49 3.80
C LEU A 302 -17.22 -3.74 3.69
N ARG A 303 -18.49 -3.56 3.35
CA ARG A 303 -19.41 -4.68 3.08
C ARG A 303 -18.92 -5.52 1.90
N ALA A 304 -18.53 -4.91 0.80
CA ALA A 304 -17.98 -5.60 -0.36
C ALA A 304 -16.69 -6.38 0.01
N THR A 305 -15.84 -5.79 0.86
CA THR A 305 -14.63 -6.45 1.37
C THR A 305 -14.99 -7.68 2.22
N VAL A 306 -15.94 -7.58 3.16
CA VAL A 306 -16.42 -8.72 3.96
C VAL A 306 -16.94 -9.84 3.05
N GLU A 307 -17.78 -9.51 2.08
CA GLU A 307 -18.33 -10.49 1.13
C GLU A 307 -17.22 -11.13 0.26
N TRP A 308 -16.21 -10.36 -0.12
CA TRP A 308 -15.08 -10.91 -0.85
C TRP A 308 -14.36 -12.00 -0.04
N TYR A 309 -14.04 -11.75 1.26
CA TYR A 309 -13.38 -12.75 2.11
C TYR A 309 -14.27 -13.98 2.37
N LYS A 310 -15.59 -13.80 2.51
CA LYS A 310 -16.54 -14.93 2.62
C LYS A 310 -16.51 -15.83 1.38
N ASN A 311 -16.46 -15.22 0.19
CA ASN A 311 -16.52 -15.94 -1.08
C ASN A 311 -15.16 -16.50 -1.54
N ASN A 312 -14.05 -16.02 -0.97
CA ASN A 312 -12.69 -16.42 -1.36
C ASN A 312 -11.94 -17.13 -0.22
N GLN A 313 -12.61 -18.01 0.51
CA GLN A 313 -12.00 -18.69 1.65
C GLN A 313 -10.77 -19.52 1.27
N ALA A 314 -10.77 -20.19 0.12
CA ALA A 314 -9.62 -20.96 -0.37
C ALA A 314 -8.38 -20.09 -0.60
N TRP A 315 -8.56 -18.79 -0.92
CA TRP A 315 -7.47 -17.86 -1.12
C TRP A 315 -6.71 -17.57 0.19
N TRP A 316 -7.43 -17.27 1.28
CA TRP A 316 -6.78 -16.88 2.53
C TRP A 316 -6.50 -18.06 3.49
N GLN A 317 -7.23 -19.19 3.40
CA GLN A 317 -6.95 -20.36 4.24
C GLN A 317 -5.64 -21.06 3.91
N ASN A 318 -5.20 -21.00 2.65
CA ASN A 318 -3.98 -21.66 2.17
C ASN A 318 -2.82 -20.67 1.98
N ILE A 319 -2.95 -19.43 2.43
CA ILE A 319 -1.96 -18.37 2.16
C ILE A 319 -0.59 -18.70 2.76
N ASP A 320 -0.55 -19.35 3.92
CA ASP A 320 0.69 -19.77 4.59
C ASP A 320 1.36 -20.99 3.91
N GLU A 321 0.63 -21.74 3.08
CA GLU A 321 1.16 -22.90 2.33
C GLU A 321 1.78 -22.46 0.99
N ILE A 322 1.29 -21.36 0.43
CA ILE A 322 1.73 -20.84 -0.88
C ILE A 322 3.12 -20.20 -0.76
N ASN A 323 3.47 -19.72 0.43
CA ASN A 323 4.72 -18.99 0.69
C ASN A 323 5.81 -19.89 1.32
N LYS A 324 5.60 -21.21 1.37
CA LYS A 324 6.62 -22.22 1.73
C LYS A 324 7.27 -22.81 0.49
#